data_39843d5c919829e062176dc937fb4e22
#
_entry.id   39843d5c919829e062176dc937fb4e22
#
_cell.length_a   1.000
_cell.length_b   1.000
_cell.length_c   1.000
_cell.angle_alpha   90.00
_cell.angle_beta   90.00
_cell.angle_gamma   90.00
#
_symmetry.space_group_name_H-M   'P 1'
#
loop_
_entity.id
_entity.type
_entity.pdbx_description
1 polymer ?
#
loop_
_entity_poly.entity_id
_entity_poly.type
_entity_poly.pdbx_seq_one_letter_code
_entity_poly.pdbx_strand_id
1 'polypeptide(L)'
;DALNNAKMSGSDKTVAESLQDLFLKIRENLQIRRFERLEGILVPYVHGDGKIGVLVQVACEAGAKPEVLTVAKDCALQIAAMNPAYLCREEVPASVLDEEKKILLAQMAEDPKMASKPEQVRVKIVEGKVGKYYSENCLLEQDFVKDPSMSITEYASSVAKTIGSDIKITKFVRYERGEGI
;
A
#
# COMPACT_ATOMS: atom_id res chain seq x y z
N ASP A 1 -21.89 10.89 6.07
CA ASP A 1 -22.72 12.07 6.33
C ASP A 1 -21.90 13.29 6.82
N ALA A 2 -20.91 13.13 7.72
CA ALA A 2 -20.12 14.27 8.23
C ALA A 2 -19.37 15.01 7.12
N LEU A 3 -18.77 14.28 6.16
CA LEU A 3 -18.06 14.90 5.03
C LEU A 3 -19.00 15.72 4.15
N ASN A 4 -20.18 15.19 3.82
CA ASN A 4 -21.13 15.88 2.95
C ASN A 4 -21.63 17.21 3.55
N ASN A 5 -21.72 17.28 4.87
CA ASN A 5 -22.13 18.49 5.61
C ASN A 5 -20.97 19.44 5.93
N ALA A 6 -19.72 19.02 5.66
CA ALA A 6 -18.57 19.88 5.88
C ALA A 6 -18.52 21.00 4.85
N LYS A 7 -18.16 22.21 5.30
CA LYS A 7 -17.88 23.33 4.39
C LYS A 7 -16.59 23.10 3.63
N MET A 8 -16.59 23.40 2.35
CA MET A 8 -15.37 23.36 1.53
C MET A 8 -14.45 24.53 1.89
N SER A 9 -13.15 24.28 1.91
CA SER A 9 -12.16 25.34 2.12
C SER A 9 -12.29 26.42 1.05
N GLY A 10 -12.38 27.68 1.48
CA GLY A 10 -12.51 28.83 0.58
C GLY A 10 -13.90 29.01 -0.06
N SER A 11 -14.92 28.32 0.45
CA SER A 11 -16.31 28.44 -0.03
C SER A 11 -17.30 28.40 1.14
N ASP A 12 -18.44 29.08 1.00
CA ASP A 12 -19.56 28.93 1.92
C ASP A 12 -20.39 27.67 1.70
N LYS A 13 -20.16 26.97 0.58
CA LYS A 13 -20.88 25.75 0.20
C LYS A 13 -20.35 24.53 0.94
N THR A 14 -21.26 23.63 1.26
CA THR A 14 -20.93 22.28 1.73
C THR A 14 -20.45 21.41 0.58
N VAL A 15 -19.83 20.25 0.91
CA VAL A 15 -19.44 19.24 -0.05
C VAL A 15 -20.67 18.74 -0.85
N ALA A 16 -21.80 18.52 -0.16
CA ALA A 16 -23.05 18.08 -0.82
C ALA A 16 -23.56 19.10 -1.85
N GLU A 17 -23.57 20.40 -1.50
CA GLU A 17 -23.97 21.47 -2.41
C GLU A 17 -23.05 21.56 -3.62
N SER A 18 -21.75 21.37 -3.44
CA SER A 18 -20.76 21.36 -4.52
C SER A 18 -20.91 20.15 -5.44
N LEU A 19 -21.22 18.97 -4.89
CA LEU A 19 -21.56 17.80 -5.69
C LEU A 19 -22.85 18.01 -6.53
N GLN A 20 -23.86 18.67 -5.94
CA GLN A 20 -25.08 19.02 -6.67
C GLN A 20 -24.80 20.01 -7.81
N ASP A 21 -23.96 21.01 -7.60
CA ASP A 21 -23.54 21.92 -8.67
C ASP A 21 -22.82 21.20 -9.81
N LEU A 22 -21.96 20.22 -9.48
CA LEU A 22 -21.30 19.40 -10.49
C LEU A 22 -22.30 18.53 -11.24
N PHE A 23 -23.26 17.90 -10.55
CA PHE A 23 -24.33 17.15 -11.18
C PHE A 23 -25.10 17.99 -12.20
N LEU A 24 -25.44 19.23 -11.86
CA LEU A 24 -26.15 20.13 -12.78
C LEU A 24 -25.34 20.47 -14.03
N LYS A 25 -24.01 20.51 -13.94
CA LYS A 25 -23.11 20.83 -15.07
C LYS A 25 -22.85 19.63 -15.97
N ILE A 26 -22.52 18.48 -15.39
CA ILE A 26 -22.09 17.31 -16.16
C ILE A 26 -23.20 16.28 -16.36
N ARG A 27 -24.28 16.37 -15.59
CA ARG A 27 -25.46 15.48 -15.60
C ARG A 27 -25.12 14.01 -15.29
N GLU A 28 -24.07 13.80 -14.50
CA GLU A 28 -23.68 12.49 -13.99
C GLU A 28 -23.81 12.46 -12.49
N ASN A 29 -24.30 11.35 -11.93
CA ASN A 29 -24.44 11.18 -10.49
C ASN A 29 -23.07 10.89 -9.86
N LEU A 30 -22.51 11.89 -9.17
CA LEU A 30 -21.24 11.79 -8.50
C LEU A 30 -21.44 11.46 -7.01
N GLN A 31 -20.66 10.52 -6.52
CA GLN A 31 -20.63 10.15 -5.11
C GLN A 31 -19.19 10.05 -4.62
N ILE A 32 -18.94 10.58 -3.41
CA ILE A 32 -17.67 10.34 -2.72
C ILE A 32 -17.79 9.00 -2.01
N ARG A 33 -17.15 7.96 -2.55
CA ARG A 33 -17.24 6.60 -2.03
C ARG A 33 -16.32 6.39 -0.83
N ARG A 34 -15.10 6.91 -0.89
CA ARG A 34 -14.06 6.80 0.14
C ARG A 34 -13.27 8.09 0.24
N PHE A 35 -12.81 8.40 1.42
CA PHE A 35 -11.81 9.43 1.66
C PHE A 35 -10.98 9.06 2.89
N GLU A 36 -9.74 9.55 2.94
CA GLU A 36 -8.85 9.43 4.09
C GLU A 36 -8.29 10.81 4.41
N ARG A 37 -8.15 11.09 5.70
CA ARG A 37 -7.42 12.25 6.20
C ARG A 37 -6.29 11.75 7.09
N LEU A 38 -5.07 12.07 6.71
CA LEU A 38 -3.86 11.74 7.47
C LEU A 38 -3.18 13.05 7.90
N GLU A 39 -2.39 12.99 8.97
CA GLU A 39 -1.61 14.10 9.49
C GLU A 39 -0.12 13.71 9.60
N GLY A 40 0.79 14.68 9.50
CA GLY A 40 2.23 14.45 9.58
C GLY A 40 2.96 14.66 8.25
N ILE A 41 4.06 13.96 8.04
CA ILE A 41 4.82 14.02 6.79
C ILE A 41 4.11 13.14 5.76
N LEU A 42 3.51 13.76 4.76
CA LEU A 42 2.68 13.12 3.75
C LEU A 42 3.19 13.43 2.35
N VAL A 43 3.26 12.41 1.49
CA VAL A 43 3.62 12.58 0.07
C VAL A 43 2.53 11.94 -0.79
N PRO A 44 1.79 12.75 -1.55
CA PRO A 44 0.84 12.27 -2.54
C PRO A 44 1.54 11.92 -3.85
N TYR A 45 1.00 10.93 -4.56
CA TYR A 45 1.40 10.58 -5.91
C TYR A 45 0.17 10.17 -6.73
N VAL A 46 0.08 10.71 -7.94
CA VAL A 46 -0.99 10.38 -8.89
C VAL A 46 -0.36 9.82 -10.15
N HIS A 47 -0.81 8.65 -10.58
CA HIS A 47 -0.30 7.93 -11.73
C HIS A 47 -1.38 7.77 -12.81
N GLY A 48 -0.95 7.77 -14.09
CA GLY A 48 -1.80 7.43 -15.24
C GLY A 48 -3.03 8.34 -15.37
N ASP A 49 -2.83 9.64 -15.42
CA ASP A 49 -3.91 10.65 -15.57
C ASP A 49 -5.03 10.49 -14.54
N GLY A 50 -4.67 10.27 -13.29
CA GLY A 50 -5.63 10.09 -12.19
C GLY A 50 -6.19 8.67 -12.08
N LYS A 51 -5.57 7.69 -12.73
CA LYS A 51 -6.01 6.29 -12.63
C LYS A 51 -5.70 5.69 -11.27
N ILE A 52 -4.52 5.98 -10.72
CA ILE A 52 -4.09 5.51 -9.39
C ILE A 52 -3.69 6.72 -8.56
N GLY A 53 -4.26 6.84 -7.37
CA GLY A 53 -3.86 7.81 -6.35
C GLY A 53 -3.22 7.09 -5.17
N VAL A 54 -2.05 7.56 -4.73
CA VAL A 54 -1.33 7.04 -3.58
C VAL A 54 -1.02 8.18 -2.62
N LEU A 55 -1.15 7.92 -1.32
CA LEU A 55 -0.71 8.80 -0.25
C LEU A 55 0.17 7.99 0.69
N VAL A 56 1.39 8.44 0.93
CA VAL A 56 2.35 7.80 1.86
C VAL A 56 2.57 8.69 3.06
N GLN A 57 2.47 8.12 4.25
CA GLN A 57 2.80 8.75 5.52
C GLN A 57 4.14 8.25 6.03
N VAL A 58 4.99 9.17 6.46
CA VAL A 58 6.32 8.87 7.00
C VAL A 58 6.49 9.55 8.36
N ALA A 59 7.12 8.85 9.29
CA ALA A 59 7.62 9.41 10.54
C ALA A 59 9.14 9.57 10.47
N CYS A 60 9.64 10.76 10.82
CA CYS A 60 11.07 11.06 10.93
C CYS A 60 11.27 12.20 11.91
N GLU A 61 12.15 12.02 12.90
CA GLU A 61 12.46 13.07 13.89
C GLU A 61 13.18 14.27 13.26
N ALA A 62 13.93 14.05 12.18
CA ALA A 62 14.56 15.12 11.42
C ALA A 62 13.57 15.98 10.59
N GLY A 63 12.27 15.64 10.63
CA GLY A 63 11.22 16.34 9.91
C GLY A 63 11.19 16.01 8.40
N ALA A 64 10.52 16.87 7.64
CA ALA A 64 10.30 16.71 6.19
C ALA A 64 11.52 17.15 5.36
N LYS A 65 12.71 16.61 5.64
CA LYS A 65 13.91 16.86 4.82
C LYS A 65 13.72 16.35 3.39
N PRO A 66 14.45 16.91 2.39
CA PRO A 66 14.36 16.47 0.99
C PRO A 66 14.59 14.96 0.82
N GLU A 67 15.51 14.38 1.57
CA GLU A 67 15.82 12.94 1.52
C GLU A 67 14.63 12.10 2.04
N VAL A 68 13.97 12.54 3.12
CA VAL A 68 12.77 11.89 3.68
C VAL A 68 11.61 11.94 2.67
N LEU A 69 11.40 13.09 2.05
CA LEU A 69 10.37 13.26 1.02
C LEU A 69 10.67 12.43 -0.24
N THR A 70 11.96 12.25 -0.58
CA THR A 70 12.38 11.38 -1.67
C THR A 70 12.06 9.92 -1.38
N VAL A 71 12.37 9.41 -0.17
CA VAL A 71 12.00 8.05 0.26
C VAL A 71 10.49 7.87 0.17
N ALA A 72 9.71 8.80 0.71
CA ALA A 72 8.24 8.72 0.66
C ALA A 72 7.70 8.70 -0.78
N LYS A 73 8.29 9.51 -1.69
CA LYS A 73 7.92 9.53 -3.11
C LYS A 73 8.29 8.21 -3.81
N ASP A 74 9.44 7.65 -3.52
CA ASP A 74 9.87 6.38 -4.08
C ASP A 74 8.98 5.22 -3.59
N CYS A 75 8.58 5.24 -2.31
CA CYS A 75 7.57 4.32 -1.79
C CYS A 75 6.21 4.50 -2.49
N ALA A 76 5.79 5.74 -2.80
CA ALA A 76 4.55 5.97 -3.51
C ALA A 76 4.59 5.41 -4.94
N LEU A 77 5.72 5.53 -5.63
CA LEU A 77 5.96 4.90 -6.95
C LEU A 77 5.93 3.37 -6.84
N GLN A 78 6.59 2.79 -5.83
CA GLN A 78 6.57 1.37 -5.54
C GLN A 78 5.14 0.86 -5.35
N ILE A 79 4.34 1.53 -4.52
CA ILE A 79 2.95 1.18 -4.23
C ILE A 79 2.09 1.25 -5.49
N ALA A 80 2.29 2.27 -6.33
CA ALA A 80 1.56 2.38 -7.59
C ALA A 80 1.89 1.24 -8.56
N ALA A 81 3.18 0.82 -8.60
CA ALA A 81 3.66 -0.21 -9.52
C ALA A 81 3.36 -1.63 -9.04
N MET A 82 3.61 -1.92 -7.76
CA MET A 82 3.60 -3.28 -7.21
C MET A 82 2.32 -3.64 -6.45
N ASN A 83 1.46 -2.64 -6.17
CA ASN A 83 0.17 -2.82 -5.51
C ASN A 83 0.23 -3.69 -4.23
N PRO A 84 1.07 -3.37 -3.24
CA PRO A 84 1.11 -4.12 -1.99
C PRO A 84 -0.24 -4.04 -1.27
N ALA A 85 -0.66 -5.15 -0.66
CA ALA A 85 -1.91 -5.21 0.09
C ALA A 85 -1.74 -4.69 1.54
N TYR A 86 -0.53 -4.78 2.08
CA TYR A 86 -0.20 -4.47 3.47
C TYR A 86 1.08 -3.62 3.55
N LEU A 87 1.23 -2.88 4.64
CA LEU A 87 2.48 -2.17 4.92
C LEU A 87 3.59 -3.15 5.31
N CYS A 88 3.31 -4.04 6.25
CA CYS A 88 4.25 -5.00 6.81
C CYS A 88 3.55 -6.34 7.10
N ARG A 89 4.32 -7.37 7.45
CA ARG A 89 3.79 -8.72 7.72
C ARG A 89 2.85 -8.80 8.92
N GLU A 90 3.02 -7.91 9.89
CA GLU A 90 2.20 -7.83 11.09
C GLU A 90 0.76 -7.41 10.79
N GLU A 91 0.54 -6.74 9.66
CA GLU A 91 -0.80 -6.34 9.19
C GLU A 91 -1.54 -7.46 8.45
N VAL A 92 -0.83 -8.54 8.05
CA VAL A 92 -1.44 -9.66 7.34
C VAL A 92 -2.31 -10.47 8.30
N PRO A 93 -3.64 -10.56 8.09
CA PRO A 93 -4.50 -11.35 8.97
C PRO A 93 -4.10 -12.83 8.98
N ALA A 94 -4.12 -13.46 10.16
CA ALA A 94 -3.81 -14.88 10.28
C ALA A 94 -4.70 -15.75 9.39
N SER A 95 -5.98 -15.38 9.22
CA SER A 95 -6.91 -16.06 8.32
C SER A 95 -6.47 -16.08 6.86
N VAL A 96 -5.84 -14.99 6.39
CA VAL A 96 -5.29 -14.91 5.02
C VAL A 96 -4.12 -15.88 4.86
N LEU A 97 -3.21 -15.91 5.84
CA LEU A 97 -2.08 -16.84 5.82
C LEU A 97 -2.53 -18.31 5.92
N ASP A 98 -3.55 -18.59 6.72
CA ASP A 98 -4.10 -19.94 6.85
C ASP A 98 -4.77 -20.39 5.55
N GLU A 99 -5.47 -19.50 4.86
CA GLU A 99 -6.05 -19.78 3.56
C GLU A 99 -4.97 -20.02 2.50
N GLU A 100 -3.95 -19.17 2.44
CA GLU A 100 -2.81 -19.32 1.54
C GLU A 100 -2.09 -20.66 1.78
N LYS A 101 -1.84 -21.03 3.05
CA LYS A 101 -1.25 -22.35 3.39
C LYS A 101 -2.12 -23.51 2.93
N LYS A 102 -3.45 -23.44 3.07
CA LYS A 102 -4.39 -24.48 2.59
C LYS A 102 -4.30 -24.64 1.08
N ILE A 103 -4.30 -23.51 0.34
CA ILE A 103 -4.17 -23.50 -1.11
C ILE A 103 -2.84 -24.16 -1.53
N LEU A 104 -1.74 -23.76 -0.89
CA LEU A 104 -0.41 -24.32 -1.15
C LEU A 104 -0.34 -25.82 -0.89
N LEU A 105 -0.92 -26.30 0.20
CA LEU A 105 -0.97 -27.72 0.53
C LEU A 105 -1.83 -28.50 -0.45
N ALA A 106 -2.97 -27.96 -0.89
CA ALA A 106 -3.81 -28.57 -1.92
C ALA A 106 -3.07 -28.70 -3.25
N GLN A 107 -2.41 -27.64 -3.73
CA GLN A 107 -1.58 -27.67 -4.93
C GLN A 107 -0.45 -28.70 -4.84
N MET A 108 0.18 -28.82 -3.67
CA MET A 108 1.23 -29.83 -3.46
C MET A 108 0.71 -31.26 -3.43
N ALA A 109 -0.54 -31.48 -3.03
CA ALA A 109 -1.16 -32.81 -3.05
C ALA A 109 -1.49 -33.26 -4.48
N GLU A 110 -1.79 -32.34 -5.37
CA GLU A 110 -2.08 -32.59 -6.78
C GLU A 110 -0.80 -32.84 -7.63
N ASP A 111 0.37 -32.35 -7.17
CA ASP A 111 1.65 -32.59 -7.84
C ASP A 111 2.29 -33.90 -7.34
N PRO A 112 2.39 -34.97 -8.17
CA PRO A 112 2.98 -36.25 -7.75
C PRO A 112 4.41 -36.15 -7.22
N LYS A 113 5.20 -35.19 -7.73
CA LYS A 113 6.57 -34.93 -7.26
C LYS A 113 6.61 -34.31 -5.87
N MET A 114 5.61 -33.50 -5.53
CA MET A 114 5.49 -32.86 -4.22
C MET A 114 4.81 -33.79 -3.21
N ALA A 115 3.77 -34.53 -3.64
CA ALA A 115 3.06 -35.49 -2.81
C ALA A 115 3.97 -36.60 -2.26
N SER A 116 4.96 -37.02 -3.05
CA SER A 116 5.94 -38.05 -2.66
C SER A 116 7.00 -37.57 -1.66
N LYS A 117 7.11 -36.26 -1.38
CA LYS A 117 8.12 -35.74 -0.45
C LYS A 117 7.73 -35.98 1.02
N PRO A 118 8.72 -36.20 1.92
CA PRO A 118 8.45 -36.26 3.36
C PRO A 118 7.73 -35.02 3.86
N GLU A 119 6.88 -35.20 4.87
CA GLU A 119 6.08 -34.11 5.46
C GLU A 119 6.92 -32.92 5.89
N GLN A 120 8.07 -33.16 6.55
CA GLN A 120 9.00 -32.11 6.97
C GLN A 120 9.51 -31.25 5.81
N VAL A 121 9.71 -31.85 4.64
CA VAL A 121 10.16 -31.14 3.43
C VAL A 121 9.00 -30.30 2.87
N ARG A 122 7.78 -30.84 2.88
CA ARG A 122 6.58 -30.10 2.46
C ARG A 122 6.32 -28.88 3.34
N VAL A 123 6.43 -29.02 4.67
CA VAL A 123 6.30 -27.91 5.63
C VAL A 123 7.32 -26.80 5.31
N LYS A 124 8.59 -27.12 5.11
CA LYS A 124 9.62 -26.12 4.74
C LYS A 124 9.31 -25.40 3.42
N ILE A 125 8.75 -26.12 2.44
CA ILE A 125 8.35 -25.52 1.16
C ILE A 125 7.19 -24.54 1.37
N VAL A 126 6.21 -24.91 2.21
CA VAL A 126 5.09 -24.00 2.55
C VAL A 126 5.60 -22.77 3.29
N GLU A 127 6.49 -22.92 4.26
CA GLU A 127 7.12 -21.78 4.97
C GLU A 127 7.85 -20.84 4.01
N GLY A 128 8.64 -21.40 3.06
CA GLY A 128 9.31 -20.61 2.03
C GLY A 128 8.34 -19.86 1.10
N LYS A 129 7.22 -20.50 0.74
CA LYS A 129 6.17 -19.86 -0.07
C LYS A 129 5.40 -18.78 0.69
N VAL A 130 5.18 -18.96 2.00
CA VAL A 130 4.64 -17.91 2.87
C VAL A 130 5.61 -16.73 2.96
N GLY A 131 6.92 -17.00 3.05
CA GLY A 131 7.94 -15.94 2.95
C GLY A 131 7.82 -15.14 1.65
N LYS A 132 7.62 -15.83 0.52
CA LYS A 132 7.39 -15.20 -0.78
C LYS A 132 6.09 -14.37 -0.80
N TYR A 133 5.03 -14.86 -0.17
CA TYR A 133 3.78 -14.10 -0.03
C TYR A 133 4.03 -12.74 0.63
N TYR A 134 4.82 -12.69 1.71
CA TYR A 134 5.16 -11.42 2.36
C TYR A 134 5.96 -10.49 1.45
N SER A 135 6.98 -11.00 0.76
CA SER A 135 7.78 -10.19 -0.17
C SER A 135 7.00 -9.69 -1.39
N GLU A 136 5.88 -10.31 -1.75
CA GLU A 136 5.00 -9.86 -2.82
C GLU A 136 3.93 -8.87 -2.33
N ASN A 137 3.39 -9.07 -1.12
CA ASN A 137 2.20 -8.36 -0.63
C ASN A 137 2.48 -7.30 0.44
N CYS A 138 3.64 -7.31 1.10
CA CYS A 138 4.00 -6.35 2.14
C CYS A 138 5.01 -5.33 1.60
N LEU A 139 4.63 -4.05 1.55
CA LEU A 139 5.45 -2.97 0.99
C LEU A 139 6.89 -2.99 1.51
N LEU A 140 7.06 -3.11 2.83
CA LEU A 140 8.38 -3.03 3.47
C LEU A 140 9.31 -4.20 3.13
N GLU A 141 8.75 -5.32 2.66
CA GLU A 141 9.49 -6.53 2.30
C GLU A 141 9.64 -6.69 0.78
N GLN A 142 8.96 -5.87 -0.03
CA GLN A 142 9.11 -5.89 -1.48
C GLN A 142 10.52 -5.47 -1.89
N ASP A 143 11.05 -6.12 -2.93
CA ASP A 143 12.24 -5.65 -3.62
C ASP A 143 11.97 -4.27 -4.22
N PHE A 144 12.91 -3.33 -4.04
CA PHE A 144 12.75 -1.97 -4.51
C PHE A 144 12.80 -1.91 -6.03
N VAL A 145 11.78 -1.38 -6.68
CA VAL A 145 11.68 -1.38 -8.17
C VAL A 145 12.82 -0.64 -8.88
N LYS A 146 13.46 0.33 -8.21
CA LYS A 146 14.61 1.06 -8.76
C LYS A 146 15.94 0.35 -8.53
N ASP A 147 16.02 -0.49 -7.50
CA ASP A 147 17.18 -1.30 -7.16
C ASP A 147 16.75 -2.63 -6.50
N PRO A 148 16.50 -3.68 -7.29
CA PRO A 148 16.03 -4.98 -6.77
C PRO A 148 17.05 -5.73 -5.90
N SER A 149 18.24 -5.19 -5.68
CA SER A 149 19.22 -5.76 -4.76
C SER A 149 18.92 -5.49 -3.29
N MET A 150 17.94 -4.63 -3.00
CA MET A 150 17.51 -4.27 -1.65
C MET A 150 15.99 -4.18 -1.54
N SER A 151 15.48 -4.41 -0.32
CA SER A 151 14.07 -4.20 0.01
C SER A 151 13.77 -2.71 0.27
N ILE A 152 12.49 -2.36 0.30
CA ILE A 152 12.05 -1.00 0.70
C ILE A 152 12.55 -0.65 2.11
N THR A 153 12.55 -1.61 3.05
CA THR A 153 13.11 -1.42 4.40
C THR A 153 14.60 -1.08 4.35
N GLU A 154 15.39 -1.82 3.56
CA GLU A 154 16.83 -1.59 3.43
C GLU A 154 17.12 -0.25 2.75
N TYR A 155 16.35 0.11 1.73
CA TYR A 155 16.42 1.42 1.08
C TYR A 155 16.16 2.56 2.08
N ALA A 156 15.04 2.53 2.81
CA ALA A 156 14.73 3.55 3.81
C ALA A 156 15.81 3.64 4.90
N SER A 157 16.33 2.49 5.36
CA SER A 157 17.42 2.41 6.35
C SER A 157 18.72 3.00 5.81
N SER A 158 19.04 2.82 4.54
CA SER A 158 20.24 3.39 3.92
C SER A 158 20.23 4.91 3.92
N VAL A 159 19.07 5.50 3.58
CA VAL A 159 18.88 6.96 3.60
C VAL A 159 18.85 7.48 5.03
N ALA A 160 18.20 6.77 5.95
CA ALA A 160 18.17 7.10 7.39
C ALA A 160 19.59 7.23 7.98
N LYS A 161 20.51 6.32 7.63
CA LYS A 161 21.92 6.40 8.03
C LYS A 161 22.59 7.66 7.50
N THR A 162 22.31 8.06 6.26
CA THR A 162 22.88 9.24 5.64
C THR A 162 22.44 10.53 6.33
N ILE A 163 21.20 10.63 6.75
CA ILE A 163 20.66 11.82 7.42
C ILE A 163 20.82 11.81 8.94
N GLY A 164 21.27 10.67 9.53
CA GLY A 164 21.44 10.49 10.97
C GLY A 164 20.12 10.46 11.75
N SER A 165 19.02 10.02 11.13
CA SER A 165 17.69 9.97 11.75
C SER A 165 16.86 8.86 11.11
N ASP A 166 16.11 8.10 11.90
CA ASP A 166 15.24 7.03 11.40
C ASP A 166 14.16 7.56 10.49
N ILE A 167 13.89 6.81 9.42
CA ILE A 167 12.79 7.03 8.49
C ILE A 167 11.87 5.82 8.56
N LYS A 168 10.64 6.02 8.98
CA LYS A 168 9.63 4.94 9.07
C LYS A 168 8.43 5.27 8.18
N ILE A 169 8.15 4.40 7.22
CA ILE A 169 6.88 4.42 6.51
C ILE A 169 5.84 3.87 7.50
N THR A 170 4.83 4.68 7.82
CA THR A 170 3.86 4.36 8.89
C THR A 170 2.49 3.96 8.35
N LYS A 171 2.13 4.48 7.19
CA LYS A 171 0.87 4.14 6.52
C LYS A 171 0.95 4.49 5.03
N PHE A 172 0.18 3.80 4.23
CA PHE A 172 -0.15 4.25 2.89
C PHE A 172 -1.64 4.07 2.59
N VAL A 173 -2.13 4.84 1.63
CA VAL A 173 -3.46 4.70 1.03
C VAL A 173 -3.27 4.61 -0.45
N ARG A 174 -3.93 3.66 -1.10
CA ARG A 174 -3.96 3.51 -2.55
C ARG A 174 -5.39 3.36 -3.02
N TYR A 175 -5.78 4.17 -3.98
CA TYR A 175 -7.05 4.06 -4.68
C TYR A 175 -6.80 3.94 -6.18
N GLU A 176 -7.53 3.04 -6.81
CA GLU A 176 -7.50 2.87 -8.26
C GLU A 176 -8.90 3.06 -8.84
N ARG A 177 -8.97 3.75 -9.99
CA ARG A 177 -10.22 3.96 -10.70
C ARG A 177 -10.77 2.62 -11.18
N GLY A 178 -12.01 2.31 -10.80
CA GLY A 178 -12.67 1.05 -11.15
C GLY A 178 -12.49 -0.08 -10.14
N GLU A 179 -11.66 0.07 -9.11
CA GLU A 179 -11.52 -0.97 -8.10
C GLU A 179 -12.77 -1.10 -7.22
N GLY A 180 -13.14 -2.35 -6.88
CA GLY A 180 -14.25 -2.65 -5.98
C GLY A 180 -15.64 -2.22 -6.51
N ILE A 181 -15.82 -2.18 -7.83
CA ILE A 181 -17.09 -1.99 -8.52
C ILE A 181 -17.65 -3.36 -8.94
#